data_f8d7f36ae0853e8b3a11dc77ba405e2d
#
_entry.id   f8d7f36ae0853e8b3a11dc77ba405e2d
#
_cell.length_a   1.000
_cell.length_b   1.000
_cell.length_c   1.000
_cell.angle_alpha   90.00
_cell.angle_beta   90.00
_cell.angle_gamma   90.00
#
_symmetry.space_group_name_H-M   'P 1'
#
loop_
_entity.id
_entity.type
_entity.pdbx_description
1 polymer ?
#
loop_
_entity_poly.entity_id
_entity_poly.type
_entity_poly.pdbx_seq_one_letter_code
_entity_poly.pdbx_strand_id
1 'polypeptide(L)'
;MPKLSVMIPVYNVENYLAKCLNSVIYPELEDYEIVLVNDGSTDSSGDICAQYQARYPDLIRVITTVNGGLGAARDVGIDESDGEYILFLDSDDYLSPGAIPEIMETLALDYDMCIFDVLSVNEDGKQVRYVHGCQKEGFLTLEDFPELLFEQPSAWNKIYKRRLFTDNGIYYPGRVWYEDMYVTPWLYTKCEKIYSVHKAWHNYLQRAGSITNNKNTSRNLEIIDAVNAMLDAYRREGLFEKYRVQLEYSAFYNQVLTSVTRVNLADWKSEVQDKLMADYLGKFPNYLDNPYLDKMPAKYKLIHFLIRHRLRLALHMMMKLNDKVKGK
;
A
#
# COMPACT_ATOMS: atom_id res chain seq x y z
N MET A 1 18.28 8.60 19.96
CA MET A 1 17.33 8.61 18.82
C MET A 1 16.66 7.26 18.77
N PRO A 2 15.35 7.21 18.62
CA PRO A 2 14.65 5.93 18.52
C PRO A 2 15.13 5.12 17.31
N LYS A 3 15.01 3.80 17.40
CA LYS A 3 15.27 2.91 16.27
C LYS A 3 14.12 2.88 15.30
N LEU A 4 12.87 2.93 15.83
CA LEU A 4 11.65 2.82 15.04
C LEU A 4 10.71 3.99 15.31
N SER A 5 10.17 4.60 14.27
CA SER A 5 9.00 5.47 14.33
C SER A 5 7.80 4.73 13.74
N VAL A 6 6.75 4.53 14.54
CA VAL A 6 5.45 4.06 14.05
C VAL A 6 4.64 5.29 13.67
N MET A 7 4.52 5.53 12.36
CA MET A 7 3.82 6.68 11.81
C MET A 7 2.36 6.31 11.48
N ILE A 8 1.41 7.06 12.06
CA ILE A 8 -0.02 6.81 11.91
C ILE A 8 -0.72 8.07 11.37
N PRO A 9 -1.16 8.08 10.09
CA PRO A 9 -1.97 9.17 9.55
C PRO A 9 -3.40 9.05 10.07
N VAL A 10 -3.96 10.14 10.57
CA VAL A 10 -5.28 10.16 11.21
C VAL A 10 -6.20 11.15 10.50
N TYR A 11 -7.33 10.65 9.95
CA TYR A 11 -8.38 11.50 9.40
C TYR A 11 -9.76 10.86 9.52
N ASN A 12 -10.62 11.37 10.39
CA ASN A 12 -12.01 10.95 10.59
C ASN A 12 -12.15 9.42 10.81
N VAL A 13 -11.48 8.92 11.85
CA VAL A 13 -11.40 7.48 12.19
C VAL A 13 -11.71 7.22 13.69
N GLU A 14 -12.52 8.07 14.32
CA GLU A 14 -12.82 8.01 15.76
C GLU A 14 -13.23 6.61 16.25
N ASN A 15 -13.90 5.82 15.41
CA ASN A 15 -14.37 4.48 15.76
C ASN A 15 -13.29 3.39 15.76
N TYR A 16 -12.13 3.66 15.14
CA TYR A 16 -11.07 2.66 14.91
C TYR A 16 -9.78 3.02 15.62
N LEU A 17 -9.50 4.32 15.78
CA LEU A 17 -8.23 4.86 16.24
C LEU A 17 -7.74 4.29 17.56
N ALA A 18 -8.64 4.12 18.54
CA ALA A 18 -8.27 3.56 19.85
C ALA A 18 -7.73 2.11 19.73
N LYS A 19 -8.31 1.29 18.84
CA LYS A 19 -7.83 -0.08 18.60
C LYS A 19 -6.47 -0.06 17.91
N CYS A 20 -6.28 0.81 16.93
CA CYS A 20 -5.01 1.03 16.25
C CYS A 20 -3.92 1.39 17.26
N LEU A 21 -4.12 2.44 18.06
CA LEU A 21 -3.16 2.92 19.06
C LEU A 21 -2.82 1.86 20.12
N ASN A 22 -3.82 1.18 20.66
CA ASN A 22 -3.58 0.11 21.64
C ASN A 22 -2.75 -1.06 21.08
N SER A 23 -2.72 -1.26 19.79
CA SER A 23 -1.94 -2.34 19.14
C SER A 23 -0.45 -2.05 19.04
N VAL A 24 -0.05 -0.78 19.20
CA VAL A 24 1.35 -0.33 19.04
C VAL A 24 1.97 0.21 20.34
N ILE A 25 1.22 0.26 21.43
CA ILE A 25 1.68 0.81 22.70
C ILE A 25 2.27 -0.31 23.58
N TYR A 26 3.59 -0.27 23.79
CA TYR A 26 4.37 -1.16 24.65
C TYR A 26 5.25 -0.31 25.56
N PRO A 27 4.74 0.21 26.67
CA PRO A 27 5.45 1.17 27.53
C PRO A 27 6.76 0.65 28.11
N GLU A 28 6.92 -0.68 28.13
CA GLU A 28 8.12 -1.36 28.59
C GLU A 28 9.25 -1.42 27.55
N LEU A 29 8.96 -1.11 26.28
CA LEU A 29 9.96 -1.08 25.21
C LEU A 29 10.58 0.30 25.11
N GLU A 30 11.89 0.30 24.94
CA GLU A 30 12.69 1.48 24.66
C GLU A 30 12.98 1.62 23.15
N ASP A 31 13.57 2.70 22.75
CA ASP A 31 14.08 2.94 21.39
C ASP A 31 13.03 2.98 20.28
N TYR A 32 11.76 3.28 20.59
CA TYR A 32 10.75 3.58 19.55
C TYR A 32 9.84 4.73 19.96
N GLU A 33 9.19 5.33 18.96
CA GLU A 33 8.20 6.39 19.10
C GLU A 33 6.97 6.13 18.25
N ILE A 34 5.86 6.80 18.57
CA ILE A 34 4.64 6.81 17.79
C ILE A 34 4.36 8.25 17.36
N VAL A 35 4.31 8.48 16.04
CA VAL A 35 4.06 9.79 15.45
C VAL A 35 2.66 9.78 14.84
N LEU A 36 1.73 10.53 15.45
CA LEU A 36 0.36 10.68 14.97
C LEU A 36 0.26 11.96 14.15
N VAL A 37 -0.13 11.86 12.89
CA VAL A 37 -0.39 13.03 12.04
C VAL A 37 -1.89 13.17 11.84
N ASN A 38 -2.52 14.08 12.63
CA ASN A 38 -3.92 14.43 12.46
C ASN A 38 -4.09 15.38 11.28
N ASP A 39 -4.52 14.84 10.14
CA ASP A 39 -4.71 15.54 8.87
C ASP A 39 -6.03 16.34 8.85
N GLY A 40 -6.25 17.17 9.87
CA GLY A 40 -7.41 18.03 9.97
C GLY A 40 -8.72 17.29 10.17
N SER A 41 -8.77 16.28 11.04
CA SER A 41 -10.00 15.57 11.39
C SER A 41 -11.07 16.52 11.92
N THR A 42 -12.32 16.22 11.58
CA THR A 42 -13.52 16.98 11.99
C THR A 42 -14.43 16.22 12.96
N ASP A 43 -14.10 14.95 13.22
CA ASP A 43 -14.71 14.09 14.23
C ASP A 43 -13.86 14.08 15.54
N SER A 44 -14.13 13.18 16.47
CA SER A 44 -13.41 13.07 17.73
C SER A 44 -11.99 12.49 17.62
N SER A 45 -11.48 12.21 16.41
CA SER A 45 -10.14 11.63 16.22
C SER A 45 -9.03 12.50 16.81
N GLY A 46 -9.15 13.85 16.66
CA GLY A 46 -8.18 14.79 17.23
C GLY A 46 -8.14 14.75 18.76
N ASP A 47 -9.30 14.65 19.40
CA ASP A 47 -9.42 14.53 20.86
C ASP A 47 -8.83 13.21 21.37
N ILE A 48 -9.05 12.11 20.63
CA ILE A 48 -8.45 10.81 20.94
C ILE A 48 -6.92 10.91 20.85
N CYS A 49 -6.37 11.50 19.81
CA CYS A 49 -4.91 11.71 19.68
C CYS A 49 -4.36 12.47 20.90
N ALA A 50 -4.99 13.57 21.29
CA ALA A 50 -4.57 14.37 22.43
C ALA A 50 -4.62 13.60 23.76
N GLN A 51 -5.66 12.78 23.98
CA GLN A 51 -5.79 11.95 25.17
C GLN A 51 -4.67 10.88 25.25
N TYR A 52 -4.33 10.24 24.13
CA TYR A 52 -3.26 9.25 24.10
C TYR A 52 -1.88 9.90 24.29
N GLN A 53 -1.61 11.05 23.69
CA GLN A 53 -0.39 11.80 23.93
C GLN A 53 -0.26 12.22 25.41
N ALA A 54 -1.34 12.72 26.04
CA ALA A 54 -1.33 13.09 27.44
C ALA A 54 -1.06 11.88 28.36
N ARG A 55 -1.50 10.68 27.97
CA ARG A 55 -1.27 9.44 28.71
C ARG A 55 0.12 8.86 28.53
N TYR A 56 0.73 9.06 27.36
CA TYR A 56 2.04 8.50 26.98
C TYR A 56 2.93 9.60 26.37
N PRO A 57 3.26 10.67 27.13
CA PRO A 57 3.91 11.87 26.58
C PRO A 57 5.34 11.60 26.07
N ASP A 58 6.03 10.61 26.61
CA ASP A 58 7.38 10.24 26.19
C ASP A 58 7.40 9.29 24.98
N LEU A 59 6.26 8.69 24.62
CA LEU A 59 6.14 7.69 23.55
C LEU A 59 5.39 8.25 22.34
N ILE A 60 4.36 9.08 22.56
CA ILE A 60 3.44 9.56 21.51
C ILE A 60 3.61 11.04 21.27
N ARG A 61 3.86 11.40 20.01
CA ARG A 61 3.86 12.76 19.52
C ARG A 61 2.73 12.97 18.52
N VAL A 62 1.96 14.05 18.67
CA VAL A 62 0.85 14.42 17.78
C VAL A 62 1.19 15.68 17.01
N ILE A 63 1.07 15.63 15.69
CA ILE A 63 1.17 16.75 14.78
C ILE A 63 -0.21 16.97 14.16
N THR A 64 -0.72 18.18 14.19
CA THR A 64 -1.99 18.53 13.55
C THR A 64 -1.74 19.42 12.35
N THR A 65 -2.27 19.04 11.20
CA THR A 65 -2.12 19.76 9.94
C THR A 65 -3.48 20.16 9.36
N VAL A 66 -3.47 21.05 8.39
CA VAL A 66 -4.63 21.25 7.50
C VAL A 66 -4.73 20.04 6.59
N ASN A 67 -5.94 19.52 6.37
CA ASN A 67 -6.13 18.32 5.56
C ASN A 67 -5.43 18.44 4.19
N GLY A 68 -4.39 17.64 4.00
CA GLY A 68 -3.58 17.50 2.78
C GLY A 68 -3.79 16.18 2.06
N GLY A 69 -4.49 15.23 2.69
CA GLY A 69 -4.70 13.86 2.22
C GLY A 69 -3.61 12.90 2.71
N LEU A 70 -3.86 11.60 2.52
CA LEU A 70 -3.05 10.51 3.09
C LEU A 70 -1.55 10.63 2.74
N GLY A 71 -1.22 10.94 1.48
CA GLY A 71 0.18 11.13 1.06
C GLY A 71 0.86 12.26 1.82
N ALA A 72 0.22 13.44 1.89
CA ALA A 72 0.77 14.59 2.61
C ALA A 72 0.93 14.32 4.12
N ALA A 73 0.00 13.57 4.73
CA ALA A 73 0.13 13.17 6.13
C ALA A 73 1.32 12.24 6.34
N ARG A 74 1.58 11.29 5.40
CA ARG A 74 2.77 10.43 5.46
C ARG A 74 4.06 11.23 5.33
N ASP A 75 4.10 12.25 4.45
CA ASP A 75 5.28 13.11 4.27
C ASP A 75 5.59 13.89 5.54
N VAL A 76 4.58 14.51 6.16
CA VAL A 76 4.75 15.15 7.48
C VAL A 76 5.29 14.14 8.51
N GLY A 77 4.76 12.91 8.50
CA GLY A 77 5.24 11.86 9.37
C GLY A 77 6.68 11.44 9.11
N ILE A 78 7.15 11.42 7.86
CA ILE A 78 8.55 11.14 7.50
C ILE A 78 9.47 12.24 8.05
N ASP A 79 9.08 13.51 7.83
CA ASP A 79 9.88 14.67 8.23
C ASP A 79 9.95 14.82 9.76
N GLU A 80 8.85 14.55 10.45
CA GLU A 80 8.71 14.67 11.90
C GLU A 80 9.18 13.43 12.68
N SER A 81 9.48 12.33 12.01
CA SER A 81 9.99 11.10 12.65
C SER A 81 11.47 11.23 12.98
N ASP A 82 11.86 10.76 14.19
CA ASP A 82 13.26 10.73 14.64
C ASP A 82 13.89 9.34 14.52
N GLY A 83 13.09 8.30 14.22
CA GLY A 83 13.56 6.92 14.09
C GLY A 83 14.45 6.68 12.89
N GLU A 84 15.40 5.74 13.06
CA GLU A 84 16.19 5.23 11.95
C GLU A 84 15.31 4.52 10.92
N TYR A 85 14.26 3.84 11.40
CA TYR A 85 13.26 3.13 10.59
C TYR A 85 11.88 3.75 10.77
N ILE A 86 11.05 3.65 9.73
CA ILE A 86 9.63 4.04 9.74
C ILE A 86 8.77 2.83 9.41
N LEU A 87 7.73 2.62 10.22
CA LEU A 87 6.60 1.73 9.94
C LEU A 87 5.35 2.60 9.76
N PHE A 88 4.73 2.57 8.58
CA PHE A 88 3.42 3.18 8.39
C PHE A 88 2.32 2.23 8.87
N LEU A 89 1.34 2.77 9.60
CA LEU A 89 0.15 2.04 10.02
C LEU A 89 -1.08 2.90 9.76
N ASP A 90 -1.94 2.47 8.87
CA ASP A 90 -3.20 3.18 8.62
C ASP A 90 -4.10 3.11 9.87
N SER A 91 -4.71 4.23 10.24
CA SER A 91 -5.38 4.44 11.54
C SER A 91 -6.69 3.67 11.72
N ASP A 92 -7.20 3.05 10.68
CA ASP A 92 -8.34 2.11 10.74
C ASP A 92 -7.90 0.64 10.83
N ASP A 93 -6.60 0.36 10.74
CA ASP A 93 -5.99 -0.96 10.89
C ASP A 93 -5.36 -1.14 12.28
N TYR A 94 -4.76 -2.28 12.54
CA TYR A 94 -4.06 -2.56 13.81
C TYR A 94 -3.00 -3.65 13.63
N LEU A 95 -1.97 -3.63 14.48
CA LEU A 95 -0.95 -4.68 14.48
C LEU A 95 -1.40 -5.91 15.29
N SER A 96 -0.85 -7.06 14.93
CA SER A 96 -1.03 -8.30 15.71
C SER A 96 -0.35 -8.19 17.08
N PRO A 97 -0.86 -8.84 18.12
CA PRO A 97 -0.22 -8.86 19.43
C PRO A 97 1.24 -9.33 19.34
N GLY A 98 2.16 -8.59 19.95
CA GLY A 98 3.61 -8.88 19.92
C GLY A 98 4.32 -8.42 18.66
N ALA A 99 3.65 -7.78 17.70
CA ALA A 99 4.28 -7.35 16.44
C ALA A 99 5.40 -6.32 16.65
N ILE A 100 5.22 -5.30 17.50
CA ILE A 100 6.25 -4.28 17.75
C ILE A 100 7.52 -4.90 18.34
N PRO A 101 7.48 -5.72 19.41
CA PRO A 101 8.67 -6.43 19.88
C PRO A 101 9.37 -7.26 18.79
N GLU A 102 8.62 -8.06 18.03
CA GLU A 102 9.20 -8.88 16.95
C GLU A 102 9.84 -7.99 15.85
N ILE A 103 9.20 -6.89 15.48
CA ILE A 103 9.73 -5.92 14.52
C ILE A 103 11.05 -5.34 15.03
N MET A 104 11.09 -4.90 16.29
CA MET A 104 12.30 -4.33 16.91
C MET A 104 13.49 -5.31 16.85
N GLU A 105 13.26 -6.61 17.05
CA GLU A 105 14.28 -7.64 16.90
C GLU A 105 14.83 -7.70 15.47
N THR A 106 13.97 -7.54 14.45
CA THR A 106 14.40 -7.60 13.05
C THR A 106 15.29 -6.42 12.63
N LEU A 107 15.18 -5.26 13.30
CA LEU A 107 15.99 -4.08 12.95
C LEU A 107 17.50 -4.34 13.09
N ALA A 108 17.90 -5.30 13.91
CA ALA A 108 19.30 -5.74 14.02
C ALA A 108 19.86 -6.39 12.74
N LEU A 109 18.99 -6.79 11.80
CA LEU A 109 19.39 -7.33 10.50
C LEU A 109 19.90 -6.26 9.53
N ASP A 110 19.69 -4.98 9.84
CA ASP A 110 20.18 -3.82 9.10
C ASP A 110 19.79 -3.86 7.61
N TYR A 111 18.52 -4.01 7.32
CA TYR A 111 17.95 -3.93 5.97
C TYR A 111 17.58 -2.49 5.60
N ASP A 112 17.47 -2.19 4.31
CA ASP A 112 16.94 -0.89 3.84
C ASP A 112 15.41 -0.87 3.88
N MET A 113 14.79 -2.02 3.55
CA MET A 113 13.35 -2.22 3.59
C MET A 113 13.04 -3.64 4.09
N CYS A 114 12.01 -3.78 4.95
CA CYS A 114 11.43 -5.07 5.28
C CYS A 114 10.01 -5.16 4.72
N ILE A 115 9.65 -6.30 4.14
CA ILE A 115 8.30 -6.61 3.64
C ILE A 115 7.73 -7.75 4.49
N PHE A 116 6.49 -7.59 4.98
CA PHE A 116 5.85 -8.57 5.85
C PHE A 116 4.41 -8.89 5.40
N ASP A 117 3.90 -10.01 5.89
CA ASP A 117 2.57 -10.52 5.55
C ASP A 117 1.45 -9.80 6.29
N VAL A 118 0.23 -10.01 5.82
CA VAL A 118 -0.97 -9.29 6.27
C VAL A 118 -2.13 -10.26 6.49
N LEU A 119 -2.88 -10.04 7.57
CA LEU A 119 -4.19 -10.63 7.76
C LEU A 119 -5.27 -9.65 7.32
N SER A 120 -6.08 -10.03 6.35
CA SER A 120 -7.31 -9.29 6.09
C SER A 120 -8.39 -9.78 7.06
N VAL A 121 -9.00 -8.86 7.79
CA VAL A 121 -9.99 -9.14 8.83
C VAL A 121 -11.29 -8.37 8.60
N ASN A 122 -12.42 -8.90 9.05
CA ASN A 122 -13.70 -8.16 9.05
C ASN A 122 -13.85 -7.31 10.33
N GLU A 123 -14.95 -6.57 10.44
CA GLU A 123 -15.25 -5.70 11.58
C GLU A 123 -15.36 -6.49 12.90
N ASP A 124 -15.73 -7.77 12.86
CA ASP A 124 -15.75 -8.67 14.05
C ASP A 124 -14.34 -9.17 14.42
N GLY A 125 -13.30 -8.78 13.69
CA GLY A 125 -11.93 -9.24 13.89
C GLY A 125 -11.66 -10.66 13.37
N LYS A 126 -12.60 -11.26 12.63
CA LYS A 126 -12.43 -12.60 12.06
C LYS A 126 -11.55 -12.52 10.82
N GLN A 127 -10.56 -13.40 10.75
CA GLN A 127 -9.70 -13.52 9.56
C GLN A 127 -10.51 -13.90 8.33
N VAL A 128 -10.37 -13.10 7.27
CA VAL A 128 -10.98 -13.32 5.95
C VAL A 128 -9.95 -13.91 4.99
N ARG A 129 -8.71 -13.41 5.05
CA ARG A 129 -7.65 -13.82 4.11
C ARG A 129 -6.27 -13.58 4.73
N TYR A 130 -5.34 -14.50 4.45
CA TYR A 130 -3.90 -14.29 4.62
C TYR A 130 -3.31 -13.79 3.29
N VAL A 131 -2.48 -12.76 3.34
CA VAL A 131 -1.86 -12.15 2.17
C VAL A 131 -0.36 -12.09 2.38
N HIS A 132 0.39 -12.76 1.54
CA HIS A 132 1.85 -12.62 1.53
C HIS A 132 2.23 -11.22 1.05
N GLY A 133 3.14 -10.57 1.76
CA GLY A 133 3.71 -9.29 1.36
C GLY A 133 4.70 -9.44 0.21
N CYS A 134 5.40 -10.59 0.20
CA CYS A 134 6.29 -11.02 -0.88
C CYS A 134 6.24 -12.54 -0.99
N GLN A 135 6.38 -13.07 -2.22
CA GLN A 135 6.38 -14.53 -2.45
C GLN A 135 7.68 -15.21 -2.01
N LYS A 136 8.77 -14.46 -1.93
CA LYS A 136 10.10 -14.96 -1.54
C LYS A 136 10.45 -14.47 -0.14
N GLU A 137 10.87 -15.37 0.74
CA GLU A 137 11.33 -15.06 2.09
C GLU A 137 12.85 -14.89 2.15
N GLY A 138 13.32 -14.11 3.11
CA GLY A 138 14.75 -13.84 3.36
C GLY A 138 15.25 -12.56 2.70
N PHE A 139 16.57 -12.44 2.56
CA PHE A 139 17.19 -11.29 1.90
C PHE A 139 17.08 -11.38 0.39
N LEU A 140 16.78 -10.25 -0.24
CA LEU A 140 16.68 -10.11 -1.68
C LEU A 140 17.01 -8.69 -2.12
N THR A 141 17.26 -8.55 -3.41
CA THR A 141 17.44 -7.27 -4.09
C THR A 141 16.46 -7.19 -5.26
N LEU A 142 16.25 -5.99 -5.80
CA LEU A 142 15.46 -5.83 -7.01
C LEU A 142 16.12 -6.57 -8.20
N GLU A 143 17.44 -6.72 -8.20
CA GLU A 143 18.17 -7.43 -9.25
C GLU A 143 17.93 -8.95 -9.20
N ASP A 144 18.01 -9.54 -8.00
CA ASP A 144 17.82 -10.98 -7.81
C ASP A 144 16.37 -11.44 -7.89
N PHE A 145 15.43 -10.52 -7.60
CA PHE A 145 14.01 -10.79 -7.58
C PHE A 145 13.21 -9.61 -8.15
N PRO A 146 13.25 -9.39 -9.47
CA PRO A 146 12.55 -8.28 -10.09
C PRO A 146 11.01 -8.38 -10.02
N GLU A 147 10.48 -9.53 -9.62
CA GLU A 147 9.08 -9.76 -9.31
C GLU A 147 8.59 -8.95 -8.08
N LEU A 148 9.49 -8.30 -7.31
CA LEU A 148 9.11 -7.26 -6.35
C LEU A 148 8.18 -6.20 -6.95
N LEU A 149 8.31 -5.92 -8.25
CA LEU A 149 7.45 -5.00 -8.99
C LEU A 149 6.00 -5.50 -9.17
N PHE A 150 5.73 -6.77 -8.84
CA PHE A 150 4.40 -7.36 -8.90
C PHE A 150 3.72 -7.40 -7.55
N GLU A 151 4.50 -7.21 -6.48
CA GLU A 151 3.96 -7.19 -5.14
C GLU A 151 3.14 -5.92 -4.89
N GLN A 152 2.25 -5.99 -3.92
CA GLN A 152 1.40 -4.85 -3.61
C GLN A 152 2.26 -3.64 -3.17
N PRO A 153 2.11 -2.48 -3.82
CA PRO A 153 2.95 -1.31 -3.54
C PRO A 153 2.59 -0.59 -2.24
N SER A 154 1.68 -1.15 -1.41
CA SER A 154 1.21 -0.52 -0.17
C SER A 154 2.36 -0.13 0.76
N ALA A 155 2.23 1.04 1.41
CA ALA A 155 3.19 1.53 2.39
C ALA A 155 3.16 0.75 3.70
N TRP A 156 1.97 0.35 4.13
CA TRP A 156 1.66 -0.15 5.48
C TRP A 156 2.08 -1.61 5.76
N ASN A 157 2.50 -2.38 4.77
CA ASN A 157 3.08 -3.72 4.97
C ASN A 157 4.60 -3.75 4.82
N LYS A 158 5.25 -2.62 5.07
CA LYS A 158 6.69 -2.47 4.95
C LYS A 158 7.26 -1.63 6.08
N ILE A 159 8.51 -1.89 6.41
CA ILE A 159 9.34 -1.08 7.30
C ILE A 159 10.48 -0.54 6.45
N TYR A 160 10.76 0.74 6.57
CA TYR A 160 11.71 1.43 5.71
C TYR A 160 12.81 2.10 6.55
N LYS A 161 14.08 2.04 6.14
CA LYS A 161 15.04 3.02 6.61
C LYS A 161 14.56 4.41 6.19
N ARG A 162 14.43 5.34 7.15
CA ARG A 162 13.93 6.70 6.89
C ARG A 162 14.74 7.42 5.82
N ARG A 163 16.06 7.18 5.76
CA ARG A 163 16.97 7.73 4.75
C ARG A 163 16.57 7.39 3.30
N LEU A 164 15.81 6.31 3.05
CA LEU A 164 15.32 6.01 1.71
C LEU A 164 14.45 7.14 1.15
N PHE A 165 13.71 7.81 2.01
CA PHE A 165 12.89 8.97 1.66
C PHE A 165 13.74 10.25 1.64
N THR A 166 14.36 10.58 2.77
CA THR A 166 15.02 11.88 3.00
C THR A 166 16.23 12.10 2.10
N ASP A 167 17.12 11.11 1.95
CA ASP A 167 18.34 11.25 1.17
C ASP A 167 18.10 11.25 -0.35
N ASN A 168 16.94 10.69 -0.78
CA ASN A 168 16.57 10.62 -2.19
C ASN A 168 15.50 11.63 -2.60
N GLY A 169 14.93 12.41 -1.64
CA GLY A 169 13.84 13.34 -1.90
C GLY A 169 12.58 12.64 -2.46
N ILE A 170 12.30 11.42 -1.99
CA ILE A 170 11.15 10.63 -2.43
C ILE A 170 10.01 10.84 -1.43
N TYR A 171 8.93 11.45 -1.87
CA TYR A 171 7.77 11.78 -1.06
C TYR A 171 6.47 11.38 -1.76
N TYR A 172 5.40 11.25 -0.99
CA TYR A 172 4.08 10.88 -1.49
C TYR A 172 3.37 12.07 -2.14
N PRO A 173 2.68 11.89 -3.27
CA PRO A 173 1.82 12.95 -3.81
C PRO A 173 0.60 13.16 -2.89
N GLY A 174 0.24 14.44 -2.67
CA GLY A 174 -0.95 14.77 -1.89
C GLY A 174 -2.25 14.55 -2.67
N ARG A 175 -3.34 14.12 -1.96
CA ARG A 175 -4.73 14.05 -2.44
C ARG A 175 -4.98 13.26 -3.73
N VAL A 176 -4.15 12.26 -4.02
CA VAL A 176 -4.35 11.32 -5.14
C VAL A 176 -4.74 9.94 -4.62
N TRP A 177 -5.36 9.13 -5.49
CA TRP A 177 -5.44 7.69 -5.27
C TRP A 177 -4.19 7.02 -5.82
N TYR A 178 -3.86 5.86 -5.25
CA TYR A 178 -2.69 5.06 -5.62
C TYR A 178 -1.34 5.74 -5.32
N GLU A 179 -1.29 6.58 -4.27
CA GLU A 179 -0.10 7.30 -3.84
C GLU A 179 1.10 6.36 -3.59
N ASP A 180 0.82 5.15 -3.11
CA ASP A 180 1.84 4.12 -2.88
C ASP A 180 2.57 3.69 -4.17
N MET A 181 1.86 3.71 -5.31
CA MET A 181 2.42 3.35 -6.62
C MET A 181 3.44 4.38 -7.14
N TYR A 182 3.34 5.64 -6.68
CA TYR A 182 4.33 6.68 -7.00
C TYR A 182 5.65 6.45 -6.26
N VAL A 183 5.60 5.83 -5.08
CA VAL A 183 6.70 5.81 -4.11
C VAL A 183 7.35 4.44 -4.02
N THR A 184 6.59 3.41 -3.66
CA THR A 184 7.15 2.10 -3.31
C THR A 184 7.98 1.46 -4.44
N PRO A 185 7.53 1.45 -5.73
CA PRO A 185 8.35 0.90 -6.80
C PRO A 185 9.65 1.68 -7.03
N TRP A 186 9.64 3.00 -6.79
CA TRP A 186 10.85 3.82 -6.89
C TRP A 186 11.81 3.52 -5.73
N LEU A 187 11.31 3.36 -4.51
CA LEU A 187 12.15 2.99 -3.35
C LEU A 187 12.89 1.66 -3.56
N TYR A 188 12.31 0.69 -4.28
CA TYR A 188 13.03 -0.55 -4.59
C TYR A 188 14.34 -0.30 -5.35
N THR A 189 14.45 0.76 -6.17
CA THR A 189 15.68 1.11 -6.88
C THR A 189 16.77 1.67 -5.96
N LYS A 190 16.41 2.07 -4.74
CA LYS A 190 17.30 2.65 -3.73
C LYS A 190 17.71 1.64 -2.64
N CYS A 191 17.11 0.45 -2.65
CA CYS A 191 17.40 -0.59 -1.68
C CYS A 191 18.54 -1.50 -2.18
N GLU A 192 19.58 -1.64 -1.38
CA GLU A 192 20.63 -2.65 -1.57
C GLU A 192 20.26 -3.95 -0.84
N LYS A 193 19.42 -3.86 0.21
CA LYS A 193 19.12 -4.98 1.09
C LYS A 193 17.65 -4.96 1.51
N ILE A 194 16.84 -5.76 0.86
CA ILE A 194 15.43 -5.94 1.21
C ILE A 194 15.30 -7.25 1.98
N TYR A 195 14.61 -7.21 3.13
CA TYR A 195 14.29 -8.39 3.92
C TYR A 195 12.81 -8.70 3.80
N SER A 196 12.46 -9.91 3.44
CA SER A 196 11.08 -10.36 3.42
C SER A 196 10.86 -11.44 4.47
N VAL A 197 9.79 -11.31 5.25
CA VAL A 197 9.44 -12.24 6.31
C VAL A 197 7.97 -12.62 6.26
N HIS A 198 7.69 -13.94 6.36
CA HIS A 198 6.34 -14.47 6.37
C HIS A 198 5.71 -14.40 7.78
N LYS A 199 5.63 -13.18 8.32
CA LYS A 199 4.98 -12.82 9.58
C LYS A 199 3.85 -11.87 9.31
N ALA A 200 2.64 -12.23 9.69
CA ALA A 200 1.46 -11.38 9.52
C ALA A 200 1.32 -10.42 10.71
N TRP A 201 2.12 -9.35 10.70
CA TRP A 201 2.09 -8.35 11.76
C TRP A 201 0.93 -7.37 11.63
N HIS A 202 0.39 -7.16 10.43
CA HIS A 202 -0.65 -6.18 10.14
C HIS A 202 -2.02 -6.84 9.95
N ASN A 203 -3.05 -6.29 10.58
CA ASN A 203 -4.44 -6.68 10.38
C ASN A 203 -5.15 -5.59 9.60
N TYR A 204 -5.36 -5.85 8.32
CA TYR A 204 -6.07 -4.97 7.39
C TYR A 204 -7.58 -5.10 7.58
N LEU A 205 -8.25 -4.05 8.05
CA LEU A 205 -9.69 -4.05 8.33
C LEU A 205 -10.53 -3.81 7.08
N GLN A 206 -11.31 -4.80 6.69
CA GLN A 206 -12.31 -4.63 5.63
C GLN A 206 -13.58 -3.98 6.20
N ARG A 207 -13.77 -2.70 5.87
CA ARG A 207 -14.95 -1.91 6.29
C ARG A 207 -15.70 -1.29 5.10
N ALA A 208 -16.99 -1.00 5.30
CA ALA A 208 -17.88 -0.47 4.23
C ALA A 208 -17.41 0.91 3.70
N GLY A 209 -16.80 1.75 4.53
CA GLY A 209 -16.34 3.11 4.18
C GLY A 209 -14.93 3.20 3.60
N SER A 210 -14.24 2.08 3.33
CA SER A 210 -12.89 2.10 2.76
C SER A 210 -12.85 2.77 1.38
N ILE A 211 -11.76 3.49 1.09
CA ILE A 211 -11.49 4.09 -0.23
C ILE A 211 -11.58 3.05 -1.34
N THR A 212 -11.18 1.81 -1.07
CA THR A 212 -11.27 0.69 -2.02
C THR A 212 -12.69 0.33 -2.44
N ASN A 213 -13.69 0.69 -1.65
CA ASN A 213 -15.12 0.45 -1.90
C ASN A 213 -15.85 1.67 -2.52
N ASN A 214 -15.12 2.74 -2.86
CA ASN A 214 -15.70 3.95 -3.41
C ASN A 214 -16.25 3.70 -4.83
N LYS A 215 -17.48 4.14 -5.07
CA LYS A 215 -18.19 3.97 -6.34
C LYS A 215 -17.84 5.01 -7.41
N ASN A 216 -16.99 6.00 -7.09
CA ASN A 216 -16.54 7.00 -8.06
C ASN A 216 -15.58 6.36 -9.07
N THR A 217 -16.11 5.91 -10.20
CA THR A 217 -15.31 5.24 -11.24
C THR A 217 -14.27 6.15 -11.87
N SER A 218 -14.52 7.48 -11.96
CA SER A 218 -13.60 8.42 -12.62
C SER A 218 -12.26 8.56 -11.89
N ARG A 219 -12.24 8.44 -10.56
CA ARG A 219 -10.97 8.49 -9.80
C ARG A 219 -10.05 7.31 -10.08
N ASN A 220 -10.56 6.21 -10.65
CA ASN A 220 -9.69 5.13 -11.10
C ASN A 220 -8.78 5.52 -12.27
N LEU A 221 -9.03 6.64 -12.95
CA LEU A 221 -8.11 7.17 -13.97
C LEU A 221 -6.80 7.69 -13.36
N GLU A 222 -6.77 8.03 -12.07
CA GLU A 222 -5.55 8.47 -11.37
C GLU A 222 -4.47 7.37 -11.35
N ILE A 223 -4.80 6.10 -11.59
CA ILE A 223 -3.83 5.02 -11.78
C ILE A 223 -2.93 5.26 -13.00
N ILE A 224 -3.41 5.97 -14.02
CA ILE A 224 -2.61 6.31 -15.20
C ILE A 224 -1.41 7.17 -14.79
N ASP A 225 -1.65 8.19 -13.97
CA ASP A 225 -0.60 9.07 -13.48
C ASP A 225 0.36 8.34 -12.53
N ALA A 226 -0.18 7.46 -11.67
CA ALA A 226 0.63 6.64 -10.77
C ALA A 226 1.54 5.66 -11.54
N VAL A 227 1.03 5.00 -12.58
CA VAL A 227 1.83 4.15 -13.48
C VAL A 227 2.88 4.98 -14.22
N ASN A 228 2.52 6.16 -14.74
CA ASN A 228 3.48 7.06 -15.41
C ASN A 228 4.60 7.46 -14.45
N ALA A 229 4.27 7.81 -13.21
CA ALA A 229 5.27 8.17 -12.19
C ALA A 229 6.23 7.02 -11.90
N MET A 230 5.73 5.78 -11.78
CA MET A 230 6.55 4.58 -11.65
C MET A 230 7.51 4.42 -12.84
N LEU A 231 7.00 4.51 -14.08
CA LEU A 231 7.82 4.36 -15.28
C LEU A 231 8.87 5.47 -15.41
N ASP A 232 8.50 6.71 -15.05
CA ASP A 232 9.40 7.86 -15.08
C ASP A 232 10.48 7.79 -14.00
N ALA A 233 10.19 7.23 -12.84
CA ALA A 233 11.18 6.93 -11.81
C ALA A 233 12.25 5.98 -12.37
N TYR A 234 11.85 4.88 -13.00
CA TYR A 234 12.80 3.93 -13.61
C TYR A 234 13.57 4.50 -14.79
N ARG A 235 12.99 5.43 -15.56
CA ARG A 235 13.71 6.18 -16.62
C ARG A 235 14.77 7.10 -16.02
N ARG A 236 14.43 7.84 -14.98
CA ARG A 236 15.38 8.74 -14.27
C ARG A 236 16.57 7.97 -13.67
N GLU A 237 16.32 6.77 -13.16
CA GLU A 237 17.37 5.89 -12.61
C GLU A 237 18.16 5.16 -13.71
N GLY A 238 17.81 5.29 -15.00
CA GLY A 238 18.45 4.54 -16.08
C GLY A 238 18.14 3.05 -16.10
N LEU A 239 17.10 2.63 -15.34
CA LEU A 239 16.76 1.22 -15.11
C LEU A 239 15.56 0.75 -15.96
N PHE A 240 14.93 1.62 -16.74
CA PHE A 240 13.71 1.30 -17.48
C PHE A 240 13.90 0.10 -18.42
N GLU A 241 14.95 0.10 -19.24
CA GLU A 241 15.16 -1.00 -20.19
C GLU A 241 15.52 -2.32 -19.50
N LYS A 242 16.28 -2.28 -18.39
CA LYS A 242 16.61 -3.46 -17.58
C LYS A 242 15.35 -4.15 -17.03
N TYR A 243 14.35 -3.38 -16.58
CA TYR A 243 13.14 -3.89 -15.93
C TYR A 243 11.87 -3.71 -16.76
N ARG A 244 12.01 -3.41 -18.06
CA ARG A 244 10.89 -3.10 -18.94
C ARG A 244 9.78 -4.14 -18.92
N VAL A 245 10.15 -5.41 -18.97
CA VAL A 245 9.18 -6.53 -18.99
C VAL A 245 8.38 -6.60 -17.69
N GLN A 246 9.03 -6.39 -16.56
CA GLN A 246 8.38 -6.37 -15.24
C GLN A 246 7.53 -5.13 -15.04
N LEU A 247 8.02 -3.96 -15.45
CA LEU A 247 7.28 -2.70 -15.39
C LEU A 247 6.00 -2.74 -16.24
N GLU A 248 6.10 -3.29 -17.44
CA GLU A 248 4.95 -3.52 -18.32
C GLU A 248 3.91 -4.44 -17.66
N TYR A 249 4.35 -5.56 -17.05
CA TYR A 249 3.44 -6.46 -16.35
C TYR A 249 2.85 -5.83 -15.09
N SER A 250 3.64 -5.09 -14.31
CA SER A 250 3.15 -4.34 -13.15
C SER A 250 2.08 -3.32 -13.54
N ALA A 251 2.34 -2.55 -14.61
CA ALA A 251 1.35 -1.63 -15.18
C ALA A 251 0.09 -2.36 -15.64
N PHE A 252 0.23 -3.50 -16.33
CA PHE A 252 -0.88 -4.34 -16.75
C PHE A 252 -1.72 -4.80 -15.55
N TYR A 253 -1.08 -5.33 -14.50
CA TYR A 253 -1.76 -5.85 -13.35
C TYR A 253 -2.57 -4.75 -12.61
N ASN A 254 -1.96 -3.59 -12.38
CA ASN A 254 -2.57 -2.50 -11.62
C ASN A 254 -3.58 -1.70 -12.46
N GLN A 255 -3.22 -1.29 -13.67
CA GLN A 255 -4.07 -0.45 -14.51
C GLN A 255 -5.15 -1.25 -15.23
N VAL A 256 -4.82 -2.42 -15.78
CA VAL A 256 -5.78 -3.22 -16.57
C VAL A 256 -6.53 -4.22 -15.70
N LEU A 257 -5.84 -5.19 -15.09
CA LEU A 257 -6.54 -6.23 -14.33
C LEU A 257 -7.30 -5.67 -13.12
N THR A 258 -6.64 -4.86 -12.29
CA THR A 258 -7.20 -4.38 -11.03
C THR A 258 -8.19 -3.22 -11.26
N SER A 259 -7.74 -2.14 -11.92
CA SER A 259 -8.55 -0.93 -12.03
C SER A 259 -9.73 -1.10 -12.98
N VAL A 260 -9.57 -1.77 -14.14
CA VAL A 260 -10.72 -2.07 -15.03
C VAL A 260 -11.74 -2.97 -14.32
N THR A 261 -11.28 -3.96 -13.56
CA THR A 261 -12.18 -4.84 -12.80
C THR A 261 -12.94 -4.06 -11.72
N ARG A 262 -12.26 -3.16 -10.99
CA ARG A 262 -12.90 -2.28 -9.99
C ARG A 262 -13.95 -1.38 -10.62
N VAL A 263 -13.63 -0.72 -11.73
CA VAL A 263 -14.59 0.10 -12.48
C VAL A 263 -15.77 -0.73 -12.96
N ASN A 264 -15.53 -1.93 -13.51
CA ASN A 264 -16.57 -2.83 -14.00
C ASN A 264 -17.53 -3.27 -12.88
N LEU A 265 -17.02 -3.57 -11.69
CA LEU A 265 -17.83 -3.92 -10.53
C LEU A 265 -18.74 -2.76 -10.08
N ALA A 266 -18.24 -1.53 -10.10
CA ALA A 266 -19.00 -0.34 -9.74
C ALA A 266 -20.04 0.05 -10.82
N ASP A 267 -19.58 0.09 -12.07
CA ASP A 267 -20.42 0.37 -13.24
C ASP A 267 -19.85 -0.33 -14.50
N TRP A 268 -20.46 -1.44 -14.89
CA TRP A 268 -20.01 -2.20 -16.07
C TRP A 268 -20.17 -1.47 -17.40
N LYS A 269 -21.00 -0.40 -17.45
CA LYS A 269 -21.19 0.44 -18.65
C LYS A 269 -20.18 1.59 -18.74
N SER A 270 -19.42 1.87 -17.67
CA SER A 270 -18.50 3.01 -17.61
C SER A 270 -17.46 2.97 -18.75
N GLU A 271 -17.32 4.09 -19.44
CA GLU A 271 -16.28 4.31 -20.47
C GLU A 271 -14.87 4.44 -19.90
N VAL A 272 -14.74 4.60 -18.58
CA VAL A 272 -13.44 4.64 -17.90
C VAL A 272 -12.63 3.38 -18.20
N GLN A 273 -13.30 2.23 -18.37
CA GLN A 273 -12.64 0.97 -18.75
C GLN A 273 -11.89 1.09 -20.09
N ASP A 274 -12.49 1.75 -21.09
CA ASP A 274 -11.83 1.95 -22.38
C ASP A 274 -10.67 2.92 -22.29
N LYS A 275 -10.79 3.98 -21.49
CA LYS A 275 -9.71 4.97 -21.29
C LYS A 275 -8.50 4.32 -20.63
N LEU A 276 -8.71 3.51 -19.59
CA LEU A 276 -7.65 2.75 -18.94
C LEU A 276 -6.94 1.81 -19.93
N MET A 277 -7.71 1.08 -20.72
CA MET A 277 -7.15 0.14 -21.70
C MET A 277 -6.44 0.85 -22.85
N ALA A 278 -7.00 1.95 -23.38
CA ALA A 278 -6.41 2.71 -24.47
C ALA A 278 -5.07 3.34 -24.08
N ASP A 279 -4.99 3.92 -22.88
CA ASP A 279 -3.75 4.48 -22.34
C ASP A 279 -2.68 3.40 -22.16
N TYR A 280 -3.03 2.25 -21.59
CA TYR A 280 -2.11 1.14 -21.44
C TYR A 280 -1.57 0.63 -22.79
N LEU A 281 -2.47 0.43 -23.78
CA LEU A 281 -2.07 -0.01 -25.12
C LEU A 281 -1.21 1.03 -25.85
N GLY A 282 -1.40 2.32 -25.59
CA GLY A 282 -0.55 3.38 -26.12
C GLY A 282 0.90 3.29 -25.63
N LYS A 283 1.10 2.84 -24.39
CA LYS A 283 2.42 2.63 -23.78
C LYS A 283 3.05 1.29 -24.17
N PHE A 284 2.25 0.24 -24.24
CA PHE A 284 2.67 -1.15 -24.40
C PHE A 284 1.87 -1.86 -25.50
N PRO A 285 2.05 -1.49 -26.79
CA PRO A 285 1.25 -2.05 -27.89
C PRO A 285 1.46 -3.56 -28.08
N ASN A 286 2.63 -4.07 -27.74
CA ASN A 286 3.01 -5.48 -27.91
C ASN A 286 2.94 -6.28 -26.60
N TYR A 287 2.17 -5.81 -25.60
CA TYR A 287 2.14 -6.40 -24.27
C TYR A 287 1.78 -7.89 -24.24
N LEU A 288 1.14 -8.40 -25.30
CA LEU A 288 0.80 -9.82 -25.41
C LEU A 288 2.02 -10.74 -25.48
N ASP A 289 3.18 -10.19 -25.85
CA ASP A 289 4.44 -10.92 -25.90
C ASP A 289 5.11 -11.00 -24.52
N ASN A 290 4.50 -10.38 -23.48
CA ASN A 290 5.05 -10.40 -22.14
C ASN A 290 4.96 -11.80 -21.50
N PRO A 291 6.09 -12.44 -21.14
CA PRO A 291 6.12 -13.82 -20.67
C PRO A 291 5.39 -14.05 -19.33
N TYR A 292 5.14 -13.00 -18.56
CA TYR A 292 4.41 -13.10 -17.29
C TYR A 292 2.91 -13.31 -17.48
N LEU A 293 2.35 -12.98 -18.66
CA LEU A 293 0.95 -13.27 -18.96
C LEU A 293 0.68 -14.78 -19.00
N ASP A 294 1.65 -15.56 -19.49
CA ASP A 294 1.52 -17.01 -19.53
C ASP A 294 1.59 -17.66 -18.15
N LYS A 295 2.24 -16.99 -17.20
CA LYS A 295 2.37 -17.45 -15.82
C LYS A 295 1.16 -17.09 -14.93
N MET A 296 0.24 -16.26 -15.43
CA MET A 296 -0.93 -15.87 -14.64
C MET A 296 -1.81 -17.07 -14.29
N PRO A 297 -2.41 -17.07 -13.07
CA PRO A 297 -3.47 -18.01 -12.70
C PRO A 297 -4.64 -17.98 -13.71
N ALA A 298 -5.28 -19.13 -13.95
CA ALA A 298 -6.37 -19.29 -14.91
C ALA A 298 -7.50 -18.24 -14.72
N LYS A 299 -7.80 -17.88 -13.48
CA LYS A 299 -8.78 -16.83 -13.17
C LYS A 299 -8.40 -15.48 -13.80
N TYR A 300 -7.14 -15.05 -13.67
CA TYR A 300 -6.70 -13.76 -14.23
C TYR A 300 -6.59 -13.81 -15.76
N LYS A 301 -6.23 -14.97 -16.33
CA LYS A 301 -6.30 -15.17 -17.78
C LYS A 301 -7.72 -15.00 -18.32
N LEU A 302 -8.72 -15.54 -17.61
CA LEU A 302 -10.13 -15.36 -17.98
C LEU A 302 -10.58 -13.90 -17.84
N ILE A 303 -10.22 -13.23 -16.74
CA ILE A 303 -10.50 -11.79 -16.56
C ILE A 303 -9.89 -10.98 -17.72
N HIS A 304 -8.60 -11.21 -18.02
CA HIS A 304 -7.92 -10.56 -19.12
C HIS A 304 -8.62 -10.82 -20.47
N PHE A 305 -9.01 -12.06 -20.76
CA PHE A 305 -9.78 -12.39 -21.95
C PHE A 305 -11.08 -11.57 -22.04
N LEU A 306 -11.86 -11.50 -20.95
CA LEU A 306 -13.12 -10.75 -20.93
C LEU A 306 -12.90 -9.25 -21.13
N ILE A 307 -11.85 -8.67 -20.51
CA ILE A 307 -11.48 -7.27 -20.70
C ILE A 307 -11.07 -7.00 -22.14
N ARG A 308 -10.17 -7.81 -22.69
CA ARG A 308 -9.63 -7.64 -24.05
C ARG A 308 -10.72 -7.69 -25.12
N HIS A 309 -11.69 -8.59 -24.95
CA HIS A 309 -12.82 -8.75 -25.88
C HIS A 309 -14.03 -7.86 -25.54
N ARG A 310 -13.88 -6.92 -24.59
CA ARG A 310 -14.93 -5.97 -24.15
C ARG A 310 -16.22 -6.67 -23.68
N LEU A 311 -16.11 -7.88 -23.15
CA LEU A 311 -17.23 -8.66 -22.64
C LEU A 311 -17.61 -8.20 -21.22
N ARG A 312 -17.92 -6.90 -21.07
CA ARG A 312 -18.09 -6.19 -19.80
C ARG A 312 -19.18 -6.78 -18.91
N LEU A 313 -20.33 -7.16 -19.49
CA LEU A 313 -21.44 -7.76 -18.74
C LEU A 313 -21.05 -9.15 -18.21
N ALA A 314 -20.35 -9.97 -19.01
CA ALA A 314 -19.86 -11.27 -18.56
C ALA A 314 -18.86 -11.13 -17.41
N LEU A 315 -17.93 -10.17 -17.52
CA LEU A 315 -16.99 -9.85 -16.44
C LEU A 315 -17.73 -9.45 -15.16
N HIS A 316 -18.73 -8.56 -15.26
CA HIS A 316 -19.53 -8.10 -14.14
C HIS A 316 -20.26 -9.24 -13.42
N MET A 317 -20.93 -10.11 -14.21
CA MET A 317 -21.62 -11.28 -13.65
C MET A 317 -20.67 -12.25 -12.97
N MET A 318 -19.53 -12.55 -13.60
CA MET A 318 -18.51 -13.41 -13.01
C MET A 318 -17.97 -12.86 -11.69
N MET A 319 -17.70 -11.56 -11.61
CA MET A 319 -17.17 -10.94 -10.39
C MET A 319 -18.22 -10.92 -9.28
N LYS A 320 -19.48 -10.61 -9.56
CA LYS A 320 -20.59 -10.64 -8.58
C LYS A 320 -20.87 -12.05 -8.04
N LEU A 321 -20.75 -13.07 -8.86
CA LEU A 321 -20.87 -14.47 -8.41
C LEU A 321 -19.75 -14.82 -7.44
N ASN A 322 -18.52 -14.40 -7.75
CA ASN A 322 -17.36 -14.66 -6.90
C ASN A 322 -17.49 -13.96 -5.53
N ASP A 323 -18.06 -12.76 -5.46
CA ASP A 323 -18.30 -12.04 -4.20
C ASP A 323 -19.35 -12.75 -3.33
N LYS A 324 -20.43 -13.25 -3.95
CA LYS A 324 -21.46 -14.04 -3.24
C LYS A 324 -20.92 -15.35 -2.66
N VAL A 325 -20.03 -16.04 -3.39
CA VAL A 325 -19.40 -17.30 -2.93
C VAL A 325 -18.43 -17.03 -1.78
N LYS A 326 -17.84 -15.84 -1.70
CA LYS A 326 -16.93 -15.45 -0.60
C LYS A 326 -17.64 -14.87 0.63
N GLY A 327 -18.96 -14.84 0.65
CA GLY A 327 -19.75 -14.38 1.79
C GLY A 327 -19.79 -12.85 1.96
N LYS A 328 -19.60 -12.12 0.87
CA LYS A 328 -19.81 -10.68 0.82
C LYS A 328 -21.13 -10.32 0.18
#